data_0122c7817e79fe5e254b12fc9b84ce2e
#
_entry.id   0122c7817e79fe5e254b12fc9b84ce2e
#
_cell.length_a   1.000
_cell.length_b   1.000
_cell.length_c   1.000
_cell.angle_alpha   90.00
_cell.angle_beta   90.00
_cell.angle_gamma   90.00
#
_symmetry.space_group_name_H-M   'P 1'
#
loop_
_entity.id
_entity.type
_entity.pdbx_description
1 polymer ?
#
loop_
_entity_poly.entity_id
_entity_poly.type
_entity_poly.pdbx_seq_one_letter_code
_entity_poly.pdbx_strand_id
1 'polypeptide(L)'
;METSKFKYTTMSCDMLADMYTPVSVYMRMRYRGVQSALMECSDYHDRSSCRSFVATHPIGSIAIGHGVATFSLPGGSVLRRNIDDDYTCDVAIDEFMQHFDISGEHSDVFGLFGYTTFNAVRYFEHINVKDETQKENDAPDILYIMYRDIVVIDHFNSRMTLVTLGGDDALDAMKLSLDSAVGQDYGFRAVGECTSPLTDDEHRANIRCGIQHCLRGDVFQVVISRRFIQHFEGDDFKLYRTLRSINPSPYLFYFDFGGFRIFGSSPETHCRIENRKAYIDPIAGTTRRTGDADADRRAAEFLRNDPKENAEHVMLVDLARNDLSRNCHDVKVDFYKDLQYYSHVVHLVSRVSGQLDEGADAVKAFIDTFPAGTLSGAPKVRAMQIISELEPHNRGAYGGCVGFIGLNGNLNQAITIRTFVSRGGELWFQAGGGIVAKSNVEYELQEVNNKLGALRKAIKEAEK
;
A
#
# COMPACT_ATOMS: atom_id res chain seq x y z
N MET A 1 24.36 17.19 -17.58
CA MET A 1 24.29 18.39 -16.71
C MET A 1 24.38 17.88 -15.27
N GLU A 2 25.34 18.36 -14.48
CA GLU A 2 25.34 18.02 -13.05
C GLU A 2 24.06 18.56 -12.43
N THR A 3 23.24 17.67 -11.93
CA THR A 3 22.03 18.02 -11.16
C THR A 3 22.46 18.74 -9.90
N SER A 4 22.05 19.99 -9.73
CA SER A 4 22.28 20.75 -8.49
C SER A 4 21.62 19.99 -7.34
N LYS A 5 22.43 19.44 -6.42
CA LYS A 5 21.93 18.68 -5.28
C LYS A 5 21.57 19.62 -4.11
N PHE A 6 20.39 19.38 -3.55
CA PHE A 6 19.98 19.98 -2.27
C PHE A 6 20.66 19.20 -1.14
N LYS A 7 21.58 19.85 -0.44
CA LYS A 7 22.35 19.24 0.64
C LYS A 7 21.71 19.53 1.99
N TYR A 8 21.51 18.46 2.76
CA TYR A 8 20.95 18.52 4.10
C TYR A 8 21.80 17.73 5.08
N THR A 9 21.86 18.22 6.31
CA THR A 9 22.42 17.48 7.44
C THR A 9 21.30 17.24 8.45
N THR A 10 21.16 16.01 8.89
CA THR A 10 20.13 15.64 9.86
C THR A 10 20.45 16.18 11.25
N MET A 11 19.40 16.60 11.94
CA MET A 11 19.41 16.79 13.40
C MET A 11 18.45 15.77 14.01
N SER A 12 18.84 15.16 15.12
CA SER A 12 18.04 14.11 15.74
C SER A 12 18.00 14.21 17.27
N CYS A 13 16.97 13.61 17.85
CA CYS A 13 16.80 13.47 19.28
C CYS A 13 16.09 12.17 19.62
N ASP A 14 16.72 11.34 20.44
CA ASP A 14 16.14 10.13 20.99
C ASP A 14 15.39 10.41 22.29
N MET A 15 14.22 9.80 22.43
CA MET A 15 13.41 9.89 23.64
C MET A 15 12.62 8.61 23.90
N LEU A 16 12.06 8.47 25.11
CA LEU A 16 11.16 7.36 25.43
C LEU A 16 9.82 7.52 24.71
N ALA A 17 9.28 6.42 24.20
CA ALA A 17 7.99 6.38 23.50
C ALA A 17 6.86 5.78 24.37
N ASP A 18 7.10 5.47 25.62
CA ASP A 18 6.16 4.79 26.54
C ASP A 18 4.85 5.57 26.78
N MET A 19 4.87 6.89 26.61
CA MET A 19 3.68 7.76 26.72
C MET A 19 3.09 8.18 25.35
N TYR A 20 3.61 7.66 24.24
CA TYR A 20 3.24 8.05 22.90
C TYR A 20 2.76 6.86 22.07
N THR A 21 1.75 7.07 21.26
CA THR A 21 1.34 6.13 20.21
C THR A 21 1.54 6.81 18.85
N PRO A 22 1.75 6.07 17.76
CA PRO A 22 1.88 6.67 16.43
C PRO A 22 0.71 7.59 16.09
N VAL A 23 -0.51 7.20 16.44
CA VAL A 23 -1.73 8.01 16.29
C VAL A 23 -1.64 9.31 17.09
N SER A 24 -1.21 9.25 18.37
CA SER A 24 -1.13 10.45 19.20
C SER A 24 -0.05 11.41 18.74
N VAL A 25 1.07 10.91 18.25
CA VAL A 25 2.14 11.69 17.63
C VAL A 25 1.64 12.35 16.35
N TYR A 26 1.00 11.58 15.47
CA TYR A 26 0.46 12.11 14.22
C TYR A 26 -0.60 13.19 14.47
N MET A 27 -1.51 13.01 15.43
CA MET A 27 -2.53 14.01 15.79
C MET A 27 -1.93 15.33 16.29
N ARG A 28 -0.76 15.30 16.94
CA ARG A 28 -0.07 16.48 17.43
C ARG A 28 0.72 17.20 16.33
N MET A 29 1.20 16.46 15.33
CA MET A 29 2.11 16.99 14.31
C MET A 29 1.42 17.30 12.97
N ARG A 30 0.26 16.68 12.68
CA ARG A 30 -0.45 16.92 11.42
C ARG A 30 -1.10 18.30 11.39
N TYR A 31 -1.04 18.94 10.24
CA TYR A 31 -1.88 20.09 9.91
C TYR A 31 -2.91 19.65 8.87
N ARG A 32 -4.21 19.83 9.15
CA ARG A 32 -5.28 19.41 8.22
C ARG A 32 -5.12 20.10 6.87
N GLY A 33 -5.19 19.32 5.78
CA GLY A 33 -5.03 19.82 4.42
C GLY A 33 -3.57 20.07 4.00
N VAL A 34 -2.61 19.77 4.87
CA VAL A 34 -1.18 19.76 4.53
C VAL A 34 -0.72 18.32 4.39
N GLN A 35 0.06 18.05 3.36
CA GLN A 35 0.60 16.73 3.09
C GLN A 35 1.38 16.17 4.27
N SER A 36 1.05 14.95 4.64
CA SER A 36 1.67 14.22 5.76
C SER A 36 1.43 12.71 5.63
N ALA A 37 2.23 11.92 6.32
CA ALA A 37 2.10 10.46 6.29
C ALA A 37 2.22 9.87 7.70
N LEU A 38 1.36 8.89 7.98
CA LEU A 38 1.47 7.96 9.09
C LEU A 38 1.58 6.56 8.49
N MET A 39 2.65 5.86 8.81
CA MET A 39 2.89 4.48 8.44
C MET A 39 3.18 3.69 9.72
N GLU A 40 2.27 2.78 10.07
CA GLU A 40 2.48 1.89 11.22
C GLU A 40 2.78 0.49 10.68
N CYS A 41 3.91 -0.07 11.07
CA CYS A 41 4.23 -1.47 10.81
C CYS A 41 4.14 -2.23 12.13
N SER A 42 3.21 -3.17 12.21
CA SER A 42 2.95 -3.97 13.41
C SER A 42 3.27 -5.46 13.19
N ASP A 43 4.25 -5.75 12.34
CA ASP A 43 4.72 -7.13 12.17
C ASP A 43 5.61 -7.53 13.36
N TYR A 44 4.97 -8.12 14.36
CA TYR A 44 5.65 -8.63 15.55
C TYR A 44 6.48 -9.89 15.31
N HIS A 45 6.42 -10.47 14.11
CA HIS A 45 7.26 -11.63 13.76
C HIS A 45 8.70 -11.23 13.40
N ASP A 46 8.89 -10.00 12.93
CA ASP A 46 10.20 -9.44 12.64
C ASP A 46 10.45 -8.19 13.52
N ARG A 47 11.32 -8.35 14.54
CA ARG A 47 11.65 -7.27 15.48
C ARG A 47 12.27 -6.06 14.81
N SER A 48 13.00 -6.25 13.72
CA SER A 48 13.68 -5.18 12.98
C SER A 48 12.68 -4.31 12.19
N SER A 49 11.53 -4.87 11.85
CA SER A 49 10.49 -4.23 11.04
C SER A 49 9.37 -3.57 11.87
N CYS A 50 9.40 -3.70 13.20
CA CYS A 50 8.35 -3.19 14.08
C CYS A 50 8.51 -1.68 14.38
N ARG A 51 8.53 -0.87 13.32
CA ARG A 51 8.69 0.58 13.40
C ARG A 51 7.51 1.31 12.75
N SER A 52 7.09 2.41 13.38
CA SER A 52 6.12 3.33 12.80
C SER A 52 6.79 4.65 12.43
N PHE A 53 6.27 5.28 11.38
CA PHE A 53 6.78 6.54 10.85
C PHE A 53 5.67 7.58 10.83
N VAL A 54 6.00 8.79 11.31
CA VAL A 54 5.19 9.98 11.09
C VAL A 54 6.04 10.96 10.31
N ALA A 55 5.59 11.36 9.11
CA ALA A 55 6.31 12.28 8.24
C ALA A 55 5.48 13.52 7.97
N THR A 56 6.09 14.70 8.16
CA THR A 56 5.44 16.03 8.02
C THR A 56 6.36 17.04 7.34
N HIS A 57 5.81 18.16 6.91
CA HIS A 57 6.53 19.23 6.22
C HIS A 57 7.15 18.75 4.90
N PRO A 58 6.35 18.63 3.83
CA PRO A 58 6.83 18.21 2.52
C PRO A 58 7.86 19.22 1.97
N ILE A 59 8.97 18.72 1.42
CA ILE A 59 10.03 19.55 0.81
C ILE A 59 10.18 19.30 -0.68
N GLY A 60 9.59 18.22 -1.20
CA GLY A 60 9.57 17.92 -2.61
C GLY A 60 8.65 16.74 -2.91
N SER A 61 8.27 16.60 -4.15
CA SER A 61 7.45 15.47 -4.60
C SER A 61 7.70 15.13 -6.06
N ILE A 62 7.51 13.87 -6.40
CA ILE A 62 7.40 13.38 -7.77
C ILE A 62 5.97 12.88 -7.99
N ALA A 63 5.33 13.38 -9.04
CA ALA A 63 4.01 12.94 -9.51
C ALA A 63 4.11 12.48 -10.97
N ILE A 64 3.61 11.29 -11.27
CA ILE A 64 3.55 10.77 -12.64
C ILE A 64 2.08 10.54 -13.01
N GLY A 65 1.64 11.17 -14.07
CA GLY A 65 0.29 11.05 -14.60
C GLY A 65 0.23 11.51 -16.04
N HIS A 66 -0.65 10.93 -16.84
CA HIS A 66 -0.82 11.26 -18.26
C HIS A 66 0.50 11.27 -19.07
N GLY A 67 1.40 10.34 -18.76
CA GLY A 67 2.69 10.21 -19.47
C GLY A 67 3.72 11.30 -19.11
N VAL A 68 3.52 12.05 -18.03
CA VAL A 68 4.44 13.11 -17.59
C VAL A 68 4.83 12.92 -16.14
N ALA A 69 6.12 12.89 -15.87
CA ALA A 69 6.68 13.05 -14.52
C ALA A 69 6.84 14.54 -14.21
N THR A 70 6.32 14.98 -13.08
CA THR A 70 6.44 16.34 -12.56
C THR A 70 7.16 16.30 -11.22
N PHE A 71 8.31 16.97 -11.14
CA PHE A 71 9.10 17.11 -9.92
C PHE A 71 8.81 18.47 -9.31
N SER A 72 8.31 18.49 -8.09
CA SER A 72 8.27 19.69 -7.25
C SER A 72 9.49 19.66 -6.33
N LEU A 73 10.40 20.59 -6.50
CA LEU A 73 11.69 20.61 -5.79
C LEU A 73 11.71 21.72 -4.72
N PRO A 74 12.61 21.64 -3.73
CA PRO A 74 12.79 22.68 -2.74
C PRO A 74 13.00 24.05 -3.38
N GLY A 75 12.43 25.11 -2.76
CA GLY A 75 12.48 26.46 -3.32
C GLY A 75 11.45 26.75 -4.43
N GLY A 76 10.50 25.83 -4.68
CA GLY A 76 9.38 26.02 -5.60
C GLY A 76 9.72 25.75 -7.07
N SER A 77 10.87 25.19 -7.38
CA SER A 77 11.23 24.77 -8.74
C SER A 77 10.40 23.58 -9.18
N VAL A 78 9.90 23.61 -10.42
CA VAL A 78 9.14 22.51 -11.03
C VAL A 78 9.83 22.06 -12.30
N LEU A 79 10.15 20.78 -12.37
CA LEU A 79 10.68 20.14 -13.58
C LEU A 79 9.64 19.16 -14.14
N ARG A 80 9.61 19.01 -15.47
CA ARG A 80 8.74 18.05 -16.16
C ARG A 80 9.53 17.23 -17.15
N ARG A 81 9.21 15.93 -17.23
CA ARG A 81 9.79 14.94 -18.13
C ARG A 81 8.67 14.10 -18.73
N ASN A 82 8.74 13.81 -19.99
CA ASN A 82 7.83 12.83 -20.58
C ASN A 82 8.31 11.43 -20.19
N ILE A 83 7.35 10.55 -19.90
CA ILE A 83 7.60 9.12 -19.67
C ILE A 83 7.43 8.42 -21.01
N ASP A 84 8.45 7.71 -21.43
CA ASP A 84 8.51 6.91 -22.66
C ASP A 84 9.45 5.70 -22.46
N ASP A 85 9.79 5.00 -23.55
CA ASP A 85 10.63 3.79 -23.49
C ASP A 85 12.09 4.11 -23.11
N ASP A 86 12.59 5.33 -23.36
CA ASP A 86 13.94 5.77 -23.01
C ASP A 86 14.01 6.43 -21.63
N TYR A 87 12.88 6.96 -21.13
CA TYR A 87 12.78 7.61 -19.84
C TYR A 87 11.59 7.06 -19.04
N THR A 88 11.86 5.95 -18.36
CA THR A 88 10.85 5.16 -17.63
C THR A 88 10.56 5.72 -16.23
N CYS A 89 9.53 5.20 -15.56
CA CYS A 89 9.12 5.67 -14.23
C CYS A 89 10.20 5.45 -13.15
N ASP A 90 10.94 4.35 -13.21
CA ASP A 90 12.07 4.08 -12.32
C ASP A 90 13.18 5.12 -12.50
N VAL A 91 13.56 5.41 -13.75
CA VAL A 91 14.54 6.47 -14.07
C VAL A 91 14.08 7.83 -13.55
N ALA A 92 12.78 8.15 -13.69
CA ALA A 92 12.22 9.40 -13.18
C ALA A 92 12.26 9.49 -11.64
N ILE A 93 11.93 8.40 -10.94
CA ILE A 93 11.99 8.35 -9.47
C ILE A 93 13.43 8.47 -8.99
N ASP A 94 14.36 7.78 -9.64
CA ASP A 94 15.79 7.86 -9.31
C ASP A 94 16.38 9.25 -9.60
N GLU A 95 16.05 9.88 -10.75
CA GLU A 95 16.45 11.26 -11.01
C GLU A 95 15.94 12.20 -9.92
N PHE A 96 14.68 12.04 -9.50
CA PHE A 96 14.14 12.85 -8.40
C PHE A 96 14.90 12.63 -7.09
N MET A 97 15.18 11.39 -6.70
CA MET A 97 15.94 11.07 -5.48
C MET A 97 17.37 11.63 -5.52
N GLN A 98 18.01 11.64 -6.70
CA GLN A 98 19.36 12.18 -6.88
C GLN A 98 19.49 13.68 -6.65
N HIS A 99 18.38 14.43 -6.63
CA HIS A 99 18.40 15.84 -6.23
C HIS A 99 18.68 16.05 -4.75
N PHE A 100 18.56 15.02 -3.90
CA PHE A 100 18.75 15.11 -2.46
C PHE A 100 20.07 14.45 -2.04
N ASP A 101 20.86 15.17 -1.25
CA ASP A 101 22.10 14.68 -0.63
C ASP A 101 21.96 14.87 0.88
N ILE A 102 21.59 13.79 1.58
CA ILE A 102 21.28 13.80 3.02
C ILE A 102 22.34 13.03 3.76
N SER A 103 22.95 13.68 4.76
CA SER A 103 23.99 13.11 5.59
C SER A 103 23.70 13.33 7.08
N GLY A 104 24.42 12.61 7.93
CA GLY A 104 24.28 12.69 9.38
C GLY A 104 23.64 11.44 9.99
N GLU A 105 23.40 11.49 11.30
CA GLU A 105 22.82 10.39 12.06
C GLU A 105 21.35 10.17 11.66
N HIS A 106 20.91 8.92 11.54
CA HIS A 106 19.55 8.56 11.08
C HIS A 106 19.18 9.08 9.68
N SER A 107 20.15 9.37 8.80
CA SER A 107 19.87 9.72 7.40
C SER A 107 19.16 8.61 6.62
N ASP A 108 19.28 7.38 7.06
CA ASP A 108 18.63 6.17 6.50
C ASP A 108 17.10 6.17 6.59
N VAL A 109 16.51 7.02 7.45
CA VAL A 109 15.03 7.13 7.55
C VAL A 109 14.43 8.04 6.47
N PHE A 110 15.25 8.78 5.74
CA PHE A 110 14.77 9.65 4.68
C PHE A 110 14.56 8.92 3.36
N GLY A 111 13.49 9.29 2.70
CA GLY A 111 13.07 8.74 1.44
C GLY A 111 11.70 9.27 1.05
N LEU A 112 11.10 8.61 0.10
CA LEU A 112 9.84 8.96 -0.51
C LEU A 112 8.70 8.18 0.13
N PHE A 113 7.68 8.87 0.61
CA PHE A 113 6.44 8.30 1.13
C PHE A 113 5.33 8.54 0.13
N GLY A 114 4.61 7.50 -0.28
CA GLY A 114 3.57 7.69 -1.27
C GLY A 114 2.94 6.41 -1.78
N TYR A 115 2.42 6.48 -3.00
CA TYR A 115 1.69 5.38 -3.62
C TYR A 115 2.00 5.24 -5.13
N THR A 116 1.74 4.04 -5.61
CA THR A 116 1.65 3.68 -7.03
C THR A 116 0.28 3.03 -7.26
N THR A 117 -0.57 3.63 -8.12
CA THR A 117 -1.89 3.07 -8.44
C THR A 117 -1.77 1.81 -9.29
N PHE A 118 -2.83 0.97 -9.29
CA PHE A 118 -2.93 -0.15 -10.23
C PHE A 118 -2.78 0.30 -11.69
N ASN A 119 -3.28 1.48 -12.01
CA ASN A 119 -3.27 2.03 -13.37
C ASN A 119 -1.86 2.39 -13.88
N ALA A 120 -0.89 2.58 -12.96
CA ALA A 120 0.50 2.83 -13.32
C ALA A 120 1.12 1.71 -14.19
N VAL A 121 0.49 0.52 -14.19
CA VAL A 121 0.90 -0.59 -15.03
C VAL A 121 0.97 -0.22 -16.51
N ARG A 122 0.23 0.82 -16.96
CA ARG A 122 0.30 1.36 -18.33
C ARG A 122 1.69 1.89 -18.72
N TYR A 123 2.52 2.22 -17.74
CA TYR A 123 3.90 2.66 -17.92
C TYR A 123 4.91 1.52 -17.82
N PHE A 124 4.48 0.35 -17.32
CA PHE A 124 5.36 -0.78 -17.05
C PHE A 124 5.20 -1.92 -18.05
N GLU A 125 4.01 -2.02 -18.66
CA GLU A 125 3.65 -3.08 -19.60
C GLU A 125 2.84 -2.48 -20.78
N HIS A 126 2.97 -3.08 -21.95
CA HIS A 126 2.22 -2.67 -23.14
C HIS A 126 0.74 -3.12 -23.05
N ILE A 127 -0.01 -2.47 -22.18
CA ILE A 127 -1.45 -2.72 -22.01
C ILE A 127 -2.25 -1.43 -22.02
N ASN A 128 -3.46 -1.50 -22.56
CA ASN A 128 -4.42 -0.42 -22.48
C ASN A 128 -5.18 -0.52 -21.16
N VAL A 129 -4.91 0.39 -20.24
CA VAL A 129 -5.70 0.56 -19.02
C VAL A 129 -6.75 1.63 -19.28
N LYS A 130 -8.00 1.32 -18.92
CA LYS A 130 -9.11 2.25 -19.06
C LYS A 130 -8.87 3.49 -18.20
N ASP A 131 -9.04 4.67 -18.78
CA ASP A 131 -8.98 5.92 -18.03
C ASP A 131 -10.29 6.20 -17.32
N GLU A 132 -10.19 6.87 -16.18
CA GLU A 132 -11.37 7.45 -15.55
C GLU A 132 -11.82 8.65 -16.37
N THR A 133 -13.10 8.66 -16.76
CA THR A 133 -13.69 9.76 -17.54
C THR A 133 -14.21 10.89 -16.66
N GLN A 134 -14.27 10.67 -15.35
CA GLN A 134 -14.74 11.65 -14.38
C GLN A 134 -13.60 12.56 -13.96
N LYS A 135 -13.81 13.86 -14.05
CA LYS A 135 -12.82 14.88 -13.65
C LYS A 135 -12.44 14.81 -12.16
N GLU A 136 -13.27 14.15 -11.35
CA GLU A 136 -13.03 13.96 -9.92
C GLU A 136 -11.90 12.98 -9.62
N ASN A 137 -11.48 12.17 -10.59
CA ASN A 137 -10.39 11.19 -10.43
C ASN A 137 -9.17 11.53 -11.30
N ASP A 138 -8.62 12.71 -11.11
CA ASP A 138 -7.44 13.23 -11.79
C ASP A 138 -6.15 13.11 -10.95
N ALA A 139 -6.17 12.30 -9.89
CA ALA A 139 -4.98 12.03 -9.07
C ALA A 139 -3.89 11.36 -9.91
N PRO A 140 -2.60 11.69 -9.67
CA PRO A 140 -1.49 11.04 -10.37
C PRO A 140 -1.51 9.52 -10.21
N ASP A 141 -1.04 8.79 -11.25
CA ASP A 141 -0.88 7.33 -11.16
C ASP A 141 0.19 6.94 -10.16
N ILE A 142 1.22 7.78 -10.01
CA ILE A 142 2.30 7.62 -9.02
C ILE A 142 2.49 8.97 -8.32
N LEU A 143 2.54 8.96 -7.00
CA LEU A 143 2.85 10.16 -6.21
C LEU A 143 3.66 9.76 -4.98
N TYR A 144 4.87 10.29 -4.90
CA TYR A 144 5.75 10.15 -3.76
C TYR A 144 6.25 11.50 -3.26
N ILE A 145 6.34 11.66 -1.95
CA ILE A 145 6.68 12.92 -1.27
C ILE A 145 7.90 12.71 -0.38
N MET A 146 8.84 13.64 -0.46
CA MET A 146 9.95 13.79 0.47
C MET A 146 9.55 14.77 1.59
N TYR A 147 9.72 14.35 2.84
CA TYR A 147 9.40 15.15 4.03
C TYR A 147 10.65 15.63 4.76
N ARG A 148 10.54 16.79 5.40
CA ARG A 148 11.60 17.40 6.22
C ARG A 148 11.71 16.75 7.59
N ASP A 149 10.58 16.48 8.24
CA ASP A 149 10.50 16.04 9.62
C ASP A 149 9.94 14.62 9.67
N ILE A 150 10.67 13.72 10.32
CA ILE A 150 10.29 12.32 10.47
C ILE A 150 10.39 11.93 11.94
N VAL A 151 9.35 11.28 12.45
CA VAL A 151 9.36 10.60 13.75
C VAL A 151 9.36 9.11 13.49
N VAL A 152 10.34 8.42 14.06
CA VAL A 152 10.42 6.96 14.03
C VAL A 152 10.09 6.42 15.42
N ILE A 153 9.13 5.51 15.52
CA ILE A 153 8.75 4.85 16.79
C ILE A 153 9.13 3.39 16.70
N ASP A 154 10.08 2.97 17.50
CA ASP A 154 10.47 1.57 17.69
C ASP A 154 9.61 0.95 18.79
N HIS A 155 8.65 0.12 18.39
CA HIS A 155 7.71 -0.51 19.31
C HIS A 155 8.34 -1.57 20.20
N PHE A 156 9.42 -2.18 19.74
CA PHE A 156 10.08 -3.23 20.48
C PHE A 156 10.87 -2.67 21.69
N ASN A 157 11.57 -1.54 21.46
CA ASN A 157 12.41 -0.91 22.47
C ASN A 157 11.69 0.23 23.22
N SER A 158 10.42 0.54 22.85
CA SER A 158 9.67 1.69 23.37
C SER A 158 10.46 3.00 23.26
N ARG A 159 11.14 3.19 22.13
CA ARG A 159 11.91 4.37 21.80
C ARG A 159 11.33 5.14 20.64
N MET A 160 11.54 6.44 20.65
CA MET A 160 11.15 7.32 19.56
C MET A 160 12.34 8.21 19.21
N THR A 161 12.61 8.33 17.91
CA THR A 161 13.63 9.22 17.38
C THR A 161 12.95 10.30 16.54
N LEU A 162 13.18 11.56 16.89
CA LEU A 162 12.83 12.73 16.08
C LEU A 162 13.99 13.02 15.14
N VAL A 163 13.73 13.14 13.84
CA VAL A 163 14.77 13.45 12.85
C VAL A 163 14.27 14.57 11.93
N THR A 164 15.06 15.59 11.70
CA THR A 164 14.70 16.71 10.82
C THR A 164 15.87 17.16 9.92
N LEU A 165 15.53 17.70 8.76
CA LEU A 165 16.43 18.40 7.85
C LEU A 165 16.40 19.93 8.04
N GLY A 166 15.62 20.43 9.01
CA GLY A 166 15.38 21.85 9.24
C GLY A 166 16.27 22.50 10.31
N GLY A 167 17.28 21.79 10.83
CA GLY A 167 18.17 22.28 11.88
C GLY A 167 17.53 22.28 13.28
N ASP A 168 18.20 22.93 14.24
CA ASP A 168 17.80 22.94 15.66
C ASP A 168 16.41 23.53 15.89
N ASP A 169 16.08 24.64 15.23
CA ASP A 169 14.77 25.28 15.36
C ASP A 169 13.61 24.34 14.97
N ALA A 170 13.80 23.53 13.93
CA ALA A 170 12.80 22.57 13.50
C ALA A 170 12.71 21.40 14.50
N LEU A 171 13.82 20.93 15.04
CA LEU A 171 13.84 19.89 16.06
C LEU A 171 13.13 20.34 17.35
N ASP A 172 13.34 21.57 17.76
CA ASP A 172 12.66 22.14 18.94
C ASP A 172 11.17 22.36 18.68
N ALA A 173 10.78 22.73 17.47
CA ALA A 173 9.37 22.80 17.07
C ALA A 173 8.69 21.43 17.09
N MET A 174 9.39 20.36 16.69
CA MET A 174 8.88 18.99 16.80
C MET A 174 8.65 18.60 18.27
N LYS A 175 9.61 18.85 19.16
CA LYS A 175 9.48 18.60 20.61
C LYS A 175 8.28 19.35 21.19
N LEU A 176 8.18 20.66 20.89
CA LEU A 176 7.07 21.50 21.36
C LEU A 176 5.69 20.96 20.86
N SER A 177 5.63 20.47 19.63
CA SER A 177 4.41 19.86 19.09
C SER A 177 4.02 18.60 19.87
N LEU A 178 4.98 17.78 20.28
CA LEU A 178 4.73 16.59 21.09
C LEU A 178 4.28 16.91 22.51
N ASP A 179 4.74 18.01 23.09
CA ASP A 179 4.34 18.48 24.42
C ASP A 179 2.95 19.15 24.40
N SER A 180 2.45 19.49 23.22
CA SER A 180 1.12 20.09 23.08
C SER A 180 0.01 19.10 23.40
N ALA A 181 -1.18 19.64 23.76
CA ALA A 181 -2.37 18.79 23.91
C ALA A 181 -2.69 18.07 22.58
N VAL A 182 -3.15 16.83 22.66
CA VAL A 182 -3.67 16.14 21.47
C VAL A 182 -4.78 16.99 20.87
N GLY A 183 -4.70 17.25 19.57
CA GLY A 183 -5.69 18.06 18.87
C GLY A 183 -7.11 17.51 19.03
N GLN A 184 -8.09 18.37 18.78
CA GLN A 184 -9.51 18.04 18.94
C GLN A 184 -9.88 16.80 18.13
N ASP A 185 -10.59 15.86 18.73
CA ASP A 185 -11.19 14.72 18.05
C ASP A 185 -12.42 15.22 17.27
N TYR A 186 -12.31 15.31 15.97
CA TYR A 186 -13.42 15.70 15.11
C TYR A 186 -14.29 14.47 14.83
N GLY A 187 -15.63 14.65 14.88
CA GLY A 187 -16.57 13.59 14.57
C GLY A 187 -16.47 13.12 13.11
N PHE A 188 -16.98 11.93 12.87
CA PHE A 188 -17.21 11.36 11.55
C PHE A 188 -18.68 10.94 11.46
N ARG A 189 -19.32 11.19 10.30
CA ARG A 189 -20.68 10.76 10.03
C ARG A 189 -20.82 10.34 8.58
N ALA A 190 -21.32 9.13 8.33
CA ALA A 190 -21.72 8.70 7.00
C ALA A 190 -23.00 9.43 6.58
N VAL A 191 -23.11 9.80 5.31
CA VAL A 191 -24.24 10.53 4.73
C VAL A 191 -24.84 9.70 3.59
N GLY A 192 -26.16 9.46 3.66
CA GLY A 192 -26.88 8.69 2.65
C GLY A 192 -26.51 7.20 2.65
N GLU A 193 -26.92 6.52 1.59
CA GLU A 193 -26.65 5.10 1.40
C GLU A 193 -25.32 4.86 0.67
N CYS A 194 -24.68 3.74 0.98
CA CYS A 194 -23.51 3.27 0.26
C CYS A 194 -23.92 2.76 -1.12
N THR A 195 -23.35 3.32 -2.18
CA THR A 195 -23.66 2.98 -3.56
C THR A 195 -22.51 2.23 -4.24
N SER A 196 -22.78 1.67 -5.40
CA SER A 196 -21.78 1.05 -6.27
C SER A 196 -22.10 1.39 -7.73
N PRO A 197 -21.08 1.70 -8.56
CA PRO A 197 -21.27 1.88 -10.00
C PRO A 197 -21.75 0.62 -10.72
N LEU A 198 -21.59 -0.56 -10.10
CA LEU A 198 -22.10 -1.85 -10.60
C LEU A 198 -23.19 -2.38 -9.69
N THR A 199 -24.26 -2.88 -10.28
CA THR A 199 -25.24 -3.72 -9.59
C THR A 199 -24.67 -5.11 -9.30
N ASP A 200 -25.35 -5.89 -8.45
CA ASP A 200 -24.96 -7.27 -8.19
C ASP A 200 -25.04 -8.13 -9.47
N ASP A 201 -26.05 -7.90 -10.35
CA ASP A 201 -26.22 -8.66 -11.58
C ASP A 201 -25.13 -8.34 -12.62
N GLU A 202 -24.71 -7.10 -12.73
CA GLU A 202 -23.59 -6.70 -13.59
C GLU A 202 -22.27 -7.32 -13.08
N HIS A 203 -22.05 -7.31 -11.75
CA HIS A 203 -20.87 -7.96 -11.19
C HIS A 203 -20.90 -9.49 -11.38
N ARG A 204 -22.06 -10.15 -11.25
CA ARG A 204 -22.23 -11.56 -11.60
C ARG A 204 -21.90 -11.83 -13.07
N ALA A 205 -22.30 -10.92 -13.97
CA ALA A 205 -21.97 -11.04 -15.39
C ALA A 205 -20.44 -10.97 -15.61
N ASN A 206 -19.75 -10.05 -14.94
CA ASN A 206 -18.28 -9.95 -15.00
C ASN A 206 -17.61 -11.23 -14.47
N ILE A 207 -18.10 -11.79 -13.37
CA ILE A 207 -17.60 -13.07 -12.83
C ILE A 207 -17.78 -14.20 -13.85
N ARG A 208 -18.96 -14.32 -14.50
CA ARG A 208 -19.20 -15.31 -15.56
C ARG A 208 -18.24 -15.14 -16.74
N CYS A 209 -17.99 -13.90 -17.18
CA CYS A 209 -16.98 -13.62 -18.19
C CYS A 209 -15.58 -14.07 -17.77
N GLY A 210 -15.17 -13.77 -16.54
CA GLY A 210 -13.91 -14.24 -15.98
C GLY A 210 -13.77 -15.76 -16.00
N ILE A 211 -14.83 -16.49 -15.60
CA ILE A 211 -14.88 -17.95 -15.68
C ILE A 211 -14.70 -18.43 -17.13
N GLN A 212 -15.32 -17.76 -18.12
CA GLN A 212 -15.17 -18.12 -19.53
C GLN A 212 -13.74 -17.91 -20.04
N HIS A 213 -13.05 -16.85 -19.61
CA HIS A 213 -11.63 -16.66 -19.93
C HIS A 213 -10.75 -17.77 -19.34
N CYS A 214 -11.03 -18.21 -18.11
CA CYS A 214 -10.33 -19.34 -17.51
C CYS A 214 -10.60 -20.64 -18.27
N LEU A 215 -11.85 -20.92 -18.68
CA LEU A 215 -12.22 -22.13 -19.43
C LEU A 215 -11.61 -22.17 -20.83
N ARG A 216 -11.41 -21.01 -21.48
CA ARG A 216 -10.74 -20.92 -22.78
C ARG A 216 -9.22 -21.09 -22.68
N GLY A 217 -8.66 -21.00 -21.47
CA GLY A 217 -7.22 -21.04 -21.26
C GLY A 217 -6.50 -19.69 -21.46
N ASP A 218 -7.25 -18.58 -21.50
CA ASP A 218 -6.68 -17.23 -21.57
C ASP A 218 -5.87 -16.91 -20.32
N VAL A 219 -6.38 -17.34 -19.15
CA VAL A 219 -5.75 -17.18 -17.82
C VAL A 219 -6.06 -18.41 -16.96
N PHE A 220 -5.20 -18.67 -15.97
CA PHE A 220 -5.48 -19.62 -14.89
C PHE A 220 -6.40 -19.00 -13.83
N GLN A 221 -6.18 -17.73 -13.56
CA GLN A 221 -6.91 -16.92 -12.59
C GLN A 221 -6.96 -15.46 -13.05
N VAL A 222 -8.08 -14.80 -12.79
CA VAL A 222 -8.24 -13.35 -12.92
C VAL A 222 -8.97 -12.79 -11.71
N VAL A 223 -8.49 -11.69 -11.15
CA VAL A 223 -9.14 -11.02 -10.01
C VAL A 223 -10.11 -9.97 -10.53
N ILE A 224 -11.40 -10.13 -10.27
CA ILE A 224 -12.44 -9.19 -10.66
C ILE A 224 -12.94 -8.46 -9.42
N SER A 225 -13.00 -7.13 -9.48
CA SER A 225 -13.31 -6.31 -8.32
C SER A 225 -14.53 -5.42 -8.52
N ARG A 226 -15.03 -4.87 -7.41
CA ARG A 226 -16.18 -3.98 -7.37
C ARG A 226 -15.91 -2.83 -6.40
N ARG A 227 -16.16 -1.59 -6.87
CA ARG A 227 -16.03 -0.35 -6.08
C ARG A 227 -17.33 -0.01 -5.38
N PHE A 228 -17.19 0.61 -4.20
CA PHE A 228 -18.28 1.19 -3.43
C PHE A 228 -17.93 2.63 -3.05
N ILE A 229 -18.97 3.46 -2.93
CA ILE A 229 -18.86 4.87 -2.65
C ILE A 229 -19.78 5.19 -1.46
N GLN A 230 -19.24 5.90 -0.47
CA GLN A 230 -19.97 6.39 0.70
C GLN A 230 -19.68 7.87 0.89
N HIS A 231 -20.70 8.71 0.90
CA HIS A 231 -20.54 10.10 1.30
C HIS A 231 -20.37 10.21 2.82
N PHE A 232 -19.60 11.21 3.26
CA PHE A 232 -19.37 11.45 4.68
C PHE A 232 -19.15 12.94 4.97
N GLU A 233 -19.32 13.30 6.24
CA GLU A 233 -18.93 14.58 6.83
C GLU A 233 -18.01 14.36 8.02
N GLY A 234 -17.14 15.34 8.29
CA GLY A 234 -16.23 15.31 9.44
C GLY A 234 -14.79 14.94 9.11
N ASP A 235 -14.16 14.15 9.96
CA ASP A 235 -12.74 13.79 9.87
C ASP A 235 -12.58 12.30 9.56
N ASP A 236 -12.08 11.99 8.38
CA ASP A 236 -11.79 10.63 7.94
C ASP A 236 -10.65 9.96 8.74
N PHE A 237 -9.85 10.73 9.47
CA PHE A 237 -8.87 10.17 10.39
C PHE A 237 -9.53 9.44 11.58
N LYS A 238 -10.73 9.84 12.01
CA LYS A 238 -11.51 9.07 12.98
C LYS A 238 -11.89 7.70 12.41
N LEU A 239 -12.28 7.66 11.14
CA LEU A 239 -12.56 6.40 10.44
C LEU A 239 -11.31 5.50 10.36
N TYR A 240 -10.13 6.07 10.05
CA TYR A 240 -8.87 5.32 10.08
C TYR A 240 -8.60 4.71 11.46
N ARG A 241 -8.71 5.49 12.52
CA ARG A 241 -8.50 5.02 13.90
C ARG A 241 -9.46 3.90 14.27
N THR A 242 -10.70 3.99 13.80
CA THR A 242 -11.72 2.95 14.00
C THR A 242 -11.37 1.68 13.19
N LEU A 243 -10.98 1.82 11.91
CA LEU A 243 -10.56 0.68 11.08
C LEU A 243 -9.36 -0.04 11.71
N ARG A 244 -8.37 0.72 12.18
CA ARG A 244 -7.18 0.21 12.87
C ARG A 244 -7.52 -0.67 14.06
N SER A 245 -8.54 -0.31 14.82
CA SER A 245 -8.99 -1.09 15.99
C SER A 245 -9.80 -2.35 15.63
N ILE A 246 -10.54 -2.30 14.54
CA ILE A 246 -11.39 -3.41 14.07
C ILE A 246 -10.60 -4.46 13.31
N ASN A 247 -9.64 -4.02 12.50
CA ASN A 247 -8.87 -4.86 11.60
C ASN A 247 -7.37 -4.54 11.70
N PRO A 248 -6.71 -4.86 12.83
CA PRO A 248 -5.27 -4.68 12.93
C PRO A 248 -4.57 -5.60 11.92
N SER A 249 -3.65 -5.02 11.14
CA SER A 249 -2.89 -5.69 10.09
C SER A 249 -1.43 -5.22 10.12
N PRO A 250 -0.49 -5.96 9.53
CA PRO A 250 0.92 -5.58 9.50
C PRO A 250 1.17 -4.16 8.97
N TYR A 251 0.39 -3.72 8.01
CA TYR A 251 0.51 -2.39 7.42
C TYR A 251 -0.75 -1.56 7.71
N LEU A 252 -0.60 -0.59 8.60
CA LEU A 252 -1.61 0.42 8.89
C LEU A 252 -1.08 1.75 8.38
N PHE A 253 -1.87 2.48 7.61
CA PHE A 253 -1.38 3.70 6.99
C PHE A 253 -2.47 4.75 6.82
N TYR A 254 -2.07 6.01 6.95
CA TYR A 254 -2.87 7.18 6.62
C TYR A 254 -1.98 8.21 5.94
N PHE A 255 -2.20 8.41 4.65
CA PHE A 255 -1.49 9.38 3.83
C PHE A 255 -2.43 10.53 3.48
N ASP A 256 -2.12 11.73 3.91
CA ASP A 256 -2.79 12.96 3.48
C ASP A 256 -1.96 13.61 2.37
N PHE A 257 -2.52 13.67 1.17
CA PHE A 257 -1.90 14.30 -0.01
C PHE A 257 -2.40 15.76 -0.22
N GLY A 258 -3.09 16.33 0.78
CA GLY A 258 -3.68 17.66 0.74
C GLY A 258 -5.09 17.67 0.13
N GLY A 259 -5.23 17.32 -1.14
CA GLY A 259 -6.53 17.28 -1.84
C GLY A 259 -7.32 15.98 -1.65
N PHE A 260 -6.67 14.90 -1.28
CA PHE A 260 -7.25 13.58 -1.04
C PHE A 260 -6.41 12.80 -0.03
N ARG A 261 -6.94 11.68 0.47
CA ARG A 261 -6.26 10.79 1.41
C ARG A 261 -6.38 9.35 0.97
N ILE A 262 -5.35 8.57 1.28
CA ILE A 262 -5.37 7.10 1.13
C ILE A 262 -5.05 6.52 2.50
N PHE A 263 -5.94 5.73 3.06
CA PHE A 263 -5.74 5.12 4.37
C PHE A 263 -6.36 3.74 4.47
N GLY A 264 -5.71 2.87 5.21
CA GLY A 264 -6.14 1.48 5.24
C GLY A 264 -5.41 0.61 6.26
N SER A 265 -5.74 -0.66 6.18
CA SER A 265 -5.19 -1.72 7.01
C SER A 265 -4.90 -2.94 6.12
N SER A 266 -3.73 -2.94 5.47
CA SER A 266 -3.34 -3.99 4.54
C SER A 266 -2.64 -5.14 5.25
N PRO A 267 -3.05 -6.39 4.99
CA PRO A 267 -2.36 -7.56 5.54
C PRO A 267 -1.15 -7.99 4.70
N GLU A 268 -0.95 -7.44 3.49
CA GLU A 268 -0.10 -8.05 2.48
C GLU A 268 1.02 -7.13 2.01
N THR A 269 2.25 -7.62 2.10
CA THR A 269 3.43 -7.00 1.50
C THR A 269 3.39 -7.23 -0.01
N HIS A 270 3.57 -6.16 -0.81
CA HIS A 270 3.81 -6.33 -2.23
C HIS A 270 5.27 -6.69 -2.49
N CYS A 271 6.17 -5.80 -2.09
CA CYS A 271 7.61 -5.98 -2.25
C CYS A 271 8.34 -5.24 -1.11
N ARG A 272 9.30 -5.90 -0.52
CA ARG A 272 10.23 -5.30 0.45
C ARG A 272 11.65 -5.55 -0.03
N ILE A 273 12.47 -4.50 -0.04
CA ILE A 273 13.91 -4.60 -0.31
C ILE A 273 14.65 -4.00 0.86
N GLU A 274 15.55 -4.77 1.43
CA GLU A 274 16.36 -4.38 2.58
C GLU A 274 17.79 -4.89 2.40
N ASN A 275 18.76 -3.98 2.44
CA ASN A 275 20.16 -4.30 2.22
C ASN A 275 20.40 -5.11 0.93
N ARG A 276 19.77 -4.69 -0.17
CA ARG A 276 19.81 -5.32 -1.49
C ARG A 276 19.19 -6.74 -1.55
N LYS A 277 18.47 -7.17 -0.54
CA LYS A 277 17.71 -8.42 -0.57
C LYS A 277 16.22 -8.12 -0.71
N ALA A 278 15.62 -8.65 -1.77
CA ALA A 278 14.21 -8.49 -2.09
C ALA A 278 13.37 -9.63 -1.52
N TYR A 279 12.15 -9.31 -1.09
CA TYR A 279 11.20 -10.25 -0.49
C TYR A 279 9.79 -10.01 -1.04
N ILE A 280 9.10 -11.10 -1.34
CA ILE A 280 7.66 -11.13 -1.59
C ILE A 280 7.07 -12.20 -0.67
N ASP A 281 5.99 -11.85 0.03
CA ASP A 281 5.32 -12.76 0.97
C ASP A 281 3.92 -13.13 0.45
N PRO A 282 3.77 -14.13 -0.45
CA PRO A 282 2.48 -14.55 -0.95
C PRO A 282 1.60 -15.07 0.18
N ILE A 283 0.38 -14.53 0.25
CA ILE A 283 -0.65 -14.97 1.18
C ILE A 283 -1.79 -15.59 0.36
N ALA A 284 -2.10 -16.87 0.60
CA ALA A 284 -3.29 -17.51 0.06
C ALA A 284 -3.98 -18.28 1.18
N GLY A 285 -5.30 -18.21 1.16
CA GLY A 285 -6.09 -18.84 2.18
C GLY A 285 -6.16 -18.04 3.50
N THR A 286 -7.38 -17.94 3.99
CA THR A 286 -7.67 -17.24 5.25
C THR A 286 -8.76 -17.97 5.99
N THR A 287 -8.55 -18.23 7.28
CA THR A 287 -9.62 -18.69 8.16
C THR A 287 -9.77 -17.74 9.35
N ARG A 288 -11.02 -17.56 9.80
CA ARG A 288 -11.31 -16.71 10.96
C ARG A 288 -10.93 -17.43 12.25
N ARG A 289 -10.43 -16.68 13.20
CA ARG A 289 -10.27 -17.15 14.57
C ARG A 289 -11.56 -16.93 15.36
N THR A 290 -11.93 -17.96 16.10
CA THR A 290 -13.12 -17.96 16.99
C THR A 290 -12.77 -17.55 18.42
N GLY A 291 -11.46 -17.61 18.78
CA GLY A 291 -10.97 -17.47 20.16
C GLY A 291 -10.93 -18.80 20.92
N ASP A 292 -11.49 -19.88 20.36
CA ASP A 292 -11.32 -21.24 20.86
C ASP A 292 -10.07 -21.85 20.20
N ALA A 293 -9.08 -22.19 21.00
CA ALA A 293 -7.79 -22.67 20.52
C ALA A 293 -7.88 -23.98 19.71
N ASP A 294 -8.81 -24.88 20.08
CA ASP A 294 -8.98 -26.15 19.40
C ASP A 294 -9.76 -26.00 18.11
N ALA A 295 -10.78 -25.14 18.08
CA ALA A 295 -11.50 -24.80 16.86
C ALA A 295 -10.58 -24.07 15.87
N ASP A 296 -9.79 -23.11 16.32
CA ASP A 296 -8.82 -22.35 15.52
C ASP A 296 -7.77 -23.27 14.93
N ARG A 297 -7.24 -24.23 15.71
CA ARG A 297 -6.27 -25.23 15.23
C ARG A 297 -6.88 -26.13 14.15
N ARG A 298 -8.09 -26.66 14.34
CA ARG A 298 -8.77 -27.48 13.33
C ARG A 298 -9.02 -26.70 12.03
N ALA A 299 -9.43 -25.42 12.15
CA ALA A 299 -9.65 -24.56 10.99
C ALA A 299 -8.34 -24.27 10.23
N ALA A 300 -7.23 -24.06 10.95
CA ALA A 300 -5.91 -23.86 10.38
C ALA A 300 -5.38 -25.14 9.68
N GLU A 301 -5.57 -26.32 10.29
CA GLU A 301 -5.23 -27.61 9.65
C GLU A 301 -6.08 -27.88 8.41
N PHE A 302 -7.38 -27.55 8.43
CA PHE A 302 -8.24 -27.63 7.26
C PHE A 302 -7.72 -26.73 6.15
N LEU A 303 -7.43 -25.45 6.45
CA LEU A 303 -6.86 -24.52 5.49
C LEU A 303 -5.56 -25.05 4.87
N ARG A 304 -4.66 -25.59 5.69
CA ARG A 304 -3.38 -26.14 5.24
C ARG A 304 -3.54 -27.31 4.26
N ASN A 305 -4.61 -28.09 4.39
CA ASN A 305 -4.86 -29.28 3.60
C ASN A 305 -5.88 -29.08 2.48
N ASP A 306 -6.51 -27.90 2.36
CA ASP A 306 -7.49 -27.61 1.31
C ASP A 306 -6.83 -27.62 -0.07
N PRO A 307 -7.29 -28.49 -1.02
CA PRO A 307 -6.65 -28.61 -2.34
C PRO A 307 -6.75 -27.33 -3.19
N LYS A 308 -7.83 -26.55 -3.07
CA LYS A 308 -8.04 -25.30 -3.82
C LYS A 308 -7.07 -24.25 -3.34
N GLU A 309 -7.06 -23.99 -2.03
CA GLU A 309 -6.17 -23.01 -1.40
C GLU A 309 -4.69 -23.36 -1.64
N ASN A 310 -4.35 -24.65 -1.58
CA ASN A 310 -3.01 -25.14 -1.89
C ASN A 310 -2.60 -24.91 -3.34
N ALA A 311 -3.48 -25.13 -4.31
CA ALA A 311 -3.19 -24.91 -5.73
C ALA A 311 -2.99 -23.43 -6.02
N GLU A 312 -3.83 -22.56 -5.46
CA GLU A 312 -3.69 -21.11 -5.55
C GLU A 312 -2.37 -20.64 -4.93
N HIS A 313 -2.05 -21.12 -3.73
CA HIS A 313 -0.83 -20.76 -3.04
C HIS A 313 0.44 -21.13 -3.82
N VAL A 314 0.49 -22.35 -4.39
CA VAL A 314 1.61 -22.78 -5.25
C VAL A 314 1.79 -21.83 -6.43
N MET A 315 0.69 -21.47 -7.09
CA MET A 315 0.71 -20.53 -8.23
C MET A 315 1.25 -19.17 -7.83
N LEU A 316 0.84 -18.62 -6.68
CA LEU A 316 1.32 -17.32 -6.19
C LEU A 316 2.80 -17.35 -5.79
N VAL A 317 3.26 -18.46 -5.19
CA VAL A 317 4.70 -18.63 -4.87
C VAL A 317 5.54 -18.72 -6.14
N ASP A 318 5.06 -19.43 -7.17
CA ASP A 318 5.78 -19.55 -8.44
C ASP A 318 5.80 -18.20 -9.19
N LEU A 319 4.70 -17.46 -9.15
CA LEU A 319 4.64 -16.09 -9.69
C LEU A 319 5.64 -15.16 -8.98
N ALA A 320 5.71 -15.18 -7.66
CA ALA A 320 6.66 -14.39 -6.88
C ALA A 320 8.12 -14.75 -7.20
N ARG A 321 8.42 -16.04 -7.38
CA ARG A 321 9.75 -16.49 -7.84
C ARG A 321 10.08 -15.93 -9.22
N ASN A 322 9.14 -16.02 -10.15
CA ASN A 322 9.32 -15.49 -11.51
C ASN A 322 9.51 -13.96 -11.50
N ASP A 323 8.72 -13.24 -10.73
CA ASP A 323 8.83 -11.77 -10.60
C ASP A 323 10.21 -11.35 -10.07
N LEU A 324 10.67 -11.97 -8.98
CA LEU A 324 12.00 -11.66 -8.41
C LEU A 324 13.15 -12.05 -9.36
N SER A 325 13.00 -13.13 -10.15
CA SER A 325 14.05 -13.60 -11.05
C SER A 325 14.39 -12.63 -12.19
N ARG A 326 13.59 -11.56 -12.37
CA ARG A 326 13.88 -10.52 -13.36
C ARG A 326 15.08 -9.63 -12.96
N ASN A 327 15.29 -9.44 -11.63
CA ASN A 327 16.30 -8.51 -11.10
C ASN A 327 17.14 -9.11 -9.96
N CYS A 328 16.96 -10.40 -9.68
CA CYS A 328 17.60 -11.06 -8.55
C CYS A 328 18.20 -12.41 -8.95
N HIS A 329 19.33 -12.73 -8.34
CA HIS A 329 19.89 -14.08 -8.30
C HIS A 329 19.59 -14.75 -6.96
N ASP A 330 19.95 -16.05 -6.84
CA ASP A 330 19.70 -16.85 -5.63
C ASP A 330 18.25 -16.82 -5.13
N VAL A 331 17.31 -16.76 -6.09
CA VAL A 331 15.88 -16.72 -5.77
C VAL A 331 15.45 -18.06 -5.14
N LYS A 332 14.91 -17.99 -3.92
CA LYS A 332 14.52 -19.15 -3.13
C LYS A 332 13.27 -18.91 -2.31
N VAL A 333 12.67 -20.00 -1.86
CA VAL A 333 11.56 -19.98 -0.90
C VAL A 333 12.17 -20.16 0.50
N ASP A 334 12.16 -19.12 1.32
CA ASP A 334 12.76 -19.13 2.66
C ASP A 334 11.92 -19.98 3.62
N PHE A 335 10.58 -19.87 3.56
CA PHE A 335 9.62 -20.76 4.20
C PHE A 335 8.40 -20.96 3.31
N TYR A 336 7.74 -22.12 3.45
CA TYR A 336 6.68 -22.53 2.55
C TYR A 336 5.46 -23.04 3.32
N LYS A 337 4.31 -22.38 3.08
CA LYS A 337 3.00 -22.74 3.67
C LYS A 337 3.00 -22.75 5.20
N ASP A 338 3.57 -21.70 5.79
CA ASP A 338 3.51 -21.51 7.23
C ASP A 338 2.16 -20.94 7.65
N LEU A 339 1.59 -21.49 8.72
CA LEU A 339 0.38 -20.98 9.34
C LEU A 339 0.74 -19.81 10.26
N GLN A 340 0.40 -18.60 9.84
CA GLN A 340 0.60 -17.40 10.65
C GLN A 340 -0.70 -16.99 11.33
N TYR A 341 -0.64 -16.90 12.67
CA TYR A 341 -1.78 -16.58 13.54
C TYR A 341 -1.78 -15.09 13.87
N TYR A 342 -2.79 -14.38 13.36
CA TYR A 342 -3.06 -13.00 13.71
C TYR A 342 -4.20 -12.91 14.76
N SER A 343 -4.54 -11.72 15.21
CA SER A 343 -5.57 -11.54 16.25
C SER A 343 -6.93 -12.13 15.88
N HIS A 344 -7.35 -12.02 14.61
CA HIS A 344 -8.68 -12.41 14.15
C HIS A 344 -8.71 -13.43 13.02
N VAL A 345 -7.56 -13.72 12.42
CA VAL A 345 -7.43 -14.63 11.27
C VAL A 345 -6.18 -15.49 11.38
N VAL A 346 -6.18 -16.62 10.67
CA VAL A 346 -4.98 -17.41 10.36
C VAL A 346 -4.81 -17.38 8.84
N HIS A 347 -3.59 -17.07 8.41
CA HIS A 347 -3.20 -17.08 7.01
C HIS A 347 -2.21 -18.20 6.71
N LEU A 348 -2.26 -18.69 5.48
CA LEU A 348 -1.22 -19.53 4.91
C LEU A 348 -0.24 -18.61 4.15
N VAL A 349 1.00 -18.53 4.61
CA VAL A 349 2.01 -17.58 4.13
C VAL A 349 3.26 -18.34 3.67
N SER A 350 3.85 -17.89 2.58
CA SER A 350 5.21 -18.27 2.17
C SER A 350 6.05 -17.02 1.99
N ARG A 351 7.37 -17.17 2.02
CA ARG A 351 8.31 -16.09 1.69
C ARG A 351 9.20 -16.52 0.54
N VAL A 352 9.24 -15.70 -0.49
CA VAL A 352 10.22 -15.78 -1.57
C VAL A 352 11.21 -14.65 -1.41
N SER A 353 12.49 -14.96 -1.47
CA SER A 353 13.55 -13.96 -1.41
C SER A 353 14.55 -14.13 -2.54
N GLY A 354 15.23 -13.05 -2.90
CA GLY A 354 16.33 -13.04 -3.87
C GLY A 354 17.30 -11.90 -3.57
N GLN A 355 18.55 -12.05 -3.95
CA GLN A 355 19.55 -11.00 -3.86
C GLN A 355 19.52 -10.17 -5.14
N LEU A 356 19.40 -8.84 -5.05
CA LEU A 356 19.46 -7.96 -6.22
C LEU A 356 20.78 -8.15 -6.97
N ASP A 357 20.70 -8.30 -8.28
CA ASP A 357 21.84 -8.41 -9.18
C ASP A 357 22.77 -7.20 -9.05
N GLU A 358 24.05 -7.39 -9.35
CA GLU A 358 25.01 -6.28 -9.34
C GLU A 358 24.56 -5.19 -10.33
N GLY A 359 24.44 -3.96 -9.83
CA GLY A 359 23.92 -2.83 -10.61
C GLY A 359 22.41 -2.77 -10.78
N ALA A 360 21.64 -3.77 -10.29
CA ALA A 360 20.18 -3.67 -10.30
C ALA A 360 19.70 -2.60 -9.32
N ASP A 361 18.75 -1.79 -9.80
CA ASP A 361 18.10 -0.75 -9.04
C ASP A 361 16.88 -1.28 -8.27
N ALA A 362 16.66 -0.76 -7.04
CA ALA A 362 15.58 -1.21 -6.17
C ALA A 362 14.19 -0.77 -6.68
N VAL A 363 14.09 0.43 -7.25
CA VAL A 363 12.83 0.95 -7.80
C VAL A 363 12.45 0.17 -9.05
N LYS A 364 13.43 -0.13 -9.92
CA LYS A 364 13.22 -0.97 -11.10
C LYS A 364 12.75 -2.37 -10.70
N ALA A 365 13.42 -2.98 -9.70
CA ALA A 365 13.04 -4.30 -9.20
C ALA A 365 11.60 -4.30 -8.64
N PHE A 366 11.21 -3.27 -7.90
CA PHE A 366 9.83 -3.10 -7.44
C PHE A 366 8.83 -3.00 -8.61
N ILE A 367 9.11 -2.15 -9.60
CA ILE A 367 8.26 -1.94 -10.77
C ILE A 367 8.06 -3.25 -11.55
N ASP A 368 9.13 -4.02 -11.74
CA ASP A 368 9.07 -5.28 -12.48
C ASP A 368 8.28 -6.39 -11.78
N THR A 369 8.05 -6.27 -10.46
CA THR A 369 7.15 -7.17 -9.73
C THR A 369 5.68 -6.71 -9.77
N PHE A 370 5.41 -5.47 -10.16
CA PHE A 370 4.09 -4.83 -10.10
C PHE A 370 3.15 -5.27 -11.25
N PRO A 371 1.82 -5.32 -11.04
CA PRO A 371 1.15 -5.35 -9.74
C PRO A 371 1.19 -6.75 -9.11
N ALA A 372 0.77 -6.85 -7.85
CA ALA A 372 0.71 -8.15 -7.16
C ALA A 372 -0.18 -9.15 -7.88
N GLY A 373 0.26 -10.40 -7.95
CA GLY A 373 -0.50 -11.49 -8.58
C GLY A 373 -1.84 -11.76 -7.90
N THR A 374 -1.90 -11.59 -6.58
CA THR A 374 -3.11 -11.70 -5.75
C THR A 374 -4.19 -10.69 -6.11
N LEU A 375 -3.85 -9.60 -6.82
CA LEU A 375 -4.76 -8.54 -7.27
C LEU A 375 -4.94 -8.49 -8.80
N SER A 376 -4.17 -9.25 -9.56
CA SER A 376 -4.24 -9.29 -11.02
C SER A 376 -4.68 -10.66 -11.54
N GLY A 377 -3.82 -11.64 -11.47
CA GLY A 377 -4.03 -12.99 -11.94
C GLY A 377 -2.82 -13.56 -12.67
N ALA A 378 -3.00 -14.72 -13.29
CA ALA A 378 -1.94 -15.43 -13.98
C ALA A 378 -2.43 -16.01 -15.33
N PRO A 379 -1.73 -15.78 -16.47
CA PRO A 379 -0.58 -14.88 -16.68
C PRO A 379 -0.94 -13.41 -16.46
N LYS A 380 -0.03 -12.67 -15.83
CA LYS A 380 -0.27 -11.32 -15.29
C LYS A 380 -0.78 -10.33 -16.35
N VAL A 381 -0.08 -10.17 -17.47
CA VAL A 381 -0.43 -9.22 -18.54
C VAL A 381 -1.83 -9.51 -19.10
N ARG A 382 -2.13 -10.77 -19.40
CA ARG A 382 -3.45 -11.14 -19.93
C ARG A 382 -4.57 -10.91 -18.91
N ALA A 383 -4.33 -11.22 -17.65
CA ALA A 383 -5.27 -10.94 -16.57
C ALA A 383 -5.59 -9.44 -16.47
N MET A 384 -4.58 -8.56 -16.54
CA MET A 384 -4.77 -7.10 -16.51
C MET A 384 -5.56 -6.58 -17.71
N GLN A 385 -5.35 -7.12 -18.91
CA GLN A 385 -6.16 -6.78 -20.08
C GLN A 385 -7.64 -7.12 -19.85
N ILE A 386 -7.92 -8.34 -19.37
CA ILE A 386 -9.30 -8.79 -19.05
C ILE A 386 -9.92 -7.90 -17.98
N ILE A 387 -9.18 -7.54 -16.93
CA ILE A 387 -9.64 -6.62 -15.90
C ILE A 387 -10.06 -5.28 -16.51
N SER A 388 -9.22 -4.72 -17.38
CA SER A 388 -9.52 -3.44 -18.04
C SER A 388 -10.72 -3.54 -19.00
N GLU A 389 -10.95 -4.70 -19.60
CA GLU A 389 -12.12 -4.95 -20.46
C GLU A 389 -13.43 -5.03 -19.65
N LEU A 390 -13.40 -5.72 -18.49
CA LEU A 390 -14.60 -6.06 -17.71
C LEU A 390 -14.99 -5.01 -16.67
N GLU A 391 -14.03 -4.35 -16.03
CA GLU A 391 -14.34 -3.34 -15.03
C GLU A 391 -14.72 -2.01 -15.71
N PRO A 392 -15.80 -1.32 -15.27
CA PRO A 392 -16.34 -0.14 -15.98
C PRO A 392 -15.46 1.11 -15.81
N HIS A 393 -14.60 1.12 -14.79
CA HIS A 393 -13.70 2.22 -14.45
C HIS A 393 -12.33 1.70 -14.07
N ASN A 394 -11.35 2.58 -14.01
CA ASN A 394 -10.02 2.21 -13.52
C ASN A 394 -10.05 1.89 -12.02
N ARG A 395 -9.04 1.15 -11.54
CA ARG A 395 -8.95 0.78 -10.12
C ARG A 395 -8.41 1.89 -9.23
N GLY A 396 -7.64 2.81 -9.79
CA GLY A 396 -6.94 3.81 -9.01
C GLY A 396 -6.01 3.17 -7.97
N ALA A 397 -6.15 3.58 -6.72
CA ALA A 397 -5.31 3.07 -5.63
C ALA A 397 -5.52 1.57 -5.33
N TYR A 398 -6.74 1.03 -5.52
CA TYR A 398 -7.02 -0.38 -5.22
C TYR A 398 -6.17 -1.34 -6.06
N GLY A 399 -5.47 -2.25 -5.39
CA GLY A 399 -4.58 -3.22 -6.03
C GLY A 399 -3.24 -2.64 -6.49
N GLY A 400 -3.01 -1.36 -6.23
CA GLY A 400 -1.70 -0.73 -6.30
C GLY A 400 -0.90 -0.93 -5.02
N CYS A 401 0.07 -0.06 -4.78
CA CYS A 401 0.94 -0.11 -3.61
C CYS A 401 1.00 1.24 -2.89
N VAL A 402 1.27 1.18 -1.60
CA VAL A 402 1.52 2.34 -0.74
C VAL A 402 2.70 2.02 0.18
N GLY A 403 3.58 2.98 0.40
CA GLY A 403 4.71 2.73 1.27
C GLY A 403 5.83 3.74 1.17
N PHE A 404 7.03 3.22 1.36
CA PHE A 404 8.28 3.98 1.49
C PHE A 404 9.33 3.49 0.48
N ILE A 405 10.07 4.43 -0.11
CA ILE A 405 11.26 4.20 -0.93
C ILE A 405 12.40 5.02 -0.34
N GLY A 406 13.37 4.38 0.29
CA GLY A 406 14.50 5.02 0.96
C GLY A 406 15.57 5.48 -0.03
N LEU A 407 16.23 6.61 0.28
CA LEU A 407 17.38 7.08 -0.49
C LEU A 407 18.57 6.10 -0.45
N ASN A 408 18.57 5.17 0.50
CA ASN A 408 19.57 4.13 0.67
C ASN A 408 19.29 2.85 -0.16
N GLY A 409 18.25 2.87 -1.00
CA GLY A 409 17.84 1.72 -1.81
C GLY A 409 16.98 0.67 -1.07
N ASN A 410 16.64 0.90 0.20
CA ASN A 410 15.65 0.10 0.90
C ASN A 410 14.25 0.54 0.48
N LEU A 411 13.32 -0.37 0.38
CA LEU A 411 11.91 -0.04 0.14
C LEU A 411 10.97 -1.02 0.86
N ASN A 412 9.78 -0.52 1.18
CA ASN A 412 8.72 -1.33 1.76
C ASN A 412 7.37 -0.85 1.22
N GLN A 413 6.74 -1.70 0.41
CA GLN A 413 5.50 -1.40 -0.28
C GLN A 413 4.43 -2.43 0.10
N ALA A 414 3.34 -1.95 0.68
CA ALA A 414 2.15 -2.76 0.97
C ALA A 414 1.17 -2.70 -0.21
N ILE A 415 0.44 -3.79 -0.44
CA ILE A 415 -0.65 -3.80 -1.41
C ILE A 415 -1.80 -2.93 -0.90
N THR A 416 -2.35 -2.07 -1.74
CA THR A 416 -3.47 -1.20 -1.38
C THR A 416 -4.78 -1.96 -1.44
N ILE A 417 -5.06 -2.70 -0.37
CA ILE A 417 -6.32 -3.43 -0.10
C ILE A 417 -6.82 -3.10 1.30
N ARG A 418 -8.09 -3.36 1.58
CA ARG A 418 -8.72 -2.95 2.86
C ARG A 418 -8.52 -1.45 3.11
N THR A 419 -8.70 -0.65 2.08
CA THR A 419 -8.27 0.74 1.99
C THR A 419 -9.42 1.62 1.56
N PHE A 420 -9.44 2.82 2.09
CA PHE A 420 -10.28 3.92 1.64
C PHE A 420 -9.46 4.95 0.87
N VAL A 421 -10.04 5.49 -0.19
CA VAL A 421 -9.63 6.75 -0.81
C VAL A 421 -10.67 7.79 -0.43
N SER A 422 -10.24 8.88 0.20
CA SER A 422 -11.11 9.95 0.68
C SER A 422 -10.85 11.22 -0.12
N ARG A 423 -11.88 11.78 -0.74
CA ARG A 423 -11.80 13.02 -1.52
C ARG A 423 -13.16 13.74 -1.56
N GLY A 424 -13.17 15.03 -1.30
CA GLY A 424 -14.37 15.85 -1.48
C GLY A 424 -15.61 15.41 -0.69
N GLY A 425 -15.45 14.75 0.48
CA GLY A 425 -16.57 14.21 1.25
C GLY A 425 -17.07 12.84 0.77
N GLU A 426 -16.31 12.18 -0.10
CA GLU A 426 -16.58 10.82 -0.57
C GLU A 426 -15.47 9.86 -0.09
N LEU A 427 -15.87 8.64 0.25
CA LEU A 427 -15.03 7.49 0.50
C LEU A 427 -15.21 6.48 -0.63
N TRP A 428 -14.14 6.14 -1.31
CA TRP A 428 -14.11 5.04 -2.27
C TRP A 428 -13.39 3.86 -1.64
N PHE A 429 -13.98 2.67 -1.76
CA PHE A 429 -13.38 1.44 -1.28
C PHE A 429 -13.78 0.28 -2.16
N GLN A 430 -12.91 -0.72 -2.29
CA GLN A 430 -13.02 -1.75 -3.31
C GLN A 430 -12.55 -3.11 -2.76
N ALA A 431 -13.13 -4.18 -3.28
CA ALA A 431 -12.65 -5.53 -3.07
C ALA A 431 -12.89 -6.38 -4.32
N GLY A 432 -12.08 -7.43 -4.47
CA GLY A 432 -12.18 -8.37 -5.57
C GLY A 432 -12.00 -9.82 -5.12
N GLY A 433 -12.44 -10.75 -5.97
CA GLY A 433 -12.28 -12.19 -5.83
C GLY A 433 -11.45 -12.79 -6.96
N GLY A 434 -10.67 -13.82 -6.67
CA GLY A 434 -9.90 -14.58 -7.64
C GLY A 434 -10.79 -15.58 -8.37
N ILE A 435 -11.07 -15.33 -9.64
CA ILE A 435 -11.92 -16.15 -10.48
C ILE A 435 -11.09 -17.22 -11.18
N VAL A 436 -11.49 -18.47 -11.06
CA VAL A 436 -10.90 -19.63 -11.73
C VAL A 436 -11.97 -20.41 -12.50
N ALA A 437 -11.58 -21.37 -13.34
CA ALA A 437 -12.50 -22.14 -14.16
C ALA A 437 -13.61 -22.88 -13.35
N LYS A 438 -13.37 -23.21 -12.09
CA LYS A 438 -14.32 -23.89 -11.20
C LYS A 438 -15.03 -22.96 -10.22
N SER A 439 -14.87 -21.64 -10.35
CA SER A 439 -15.52 -20.66 -9.46
C SER A 439 -17.04 -20.73 -9.56
N ASN A 440 -17.70 -20.50 -8.41
CA ASN A 440 -19.16 -20.39 -8.32
C ASN A 440 -19.53 -18.90 -8.22
N VAL A 441 -20.39 -18.43 -9.09
CA VAL A 441 -20.74 -17.00 -9.23
C VAL A 441 -21.25 -16.38 -7.93
N GLU A 442 -22.15 -17.08 -7.22
CA GLU A 442 -22.73 -16.56 -5.96
C GLU A 442 -21.72 -16.57 -4.82
N TYR A 443 -20.85 -17.57 -4.79
CA TYR A 443 -19.76 -17.63 -3.81
C TYR A 443 -18.79 -16.47 -4.01
N GLU A 444 -18.35 -16.21 -5.25
CA GLU A 444 -17.42 -15.12 -5.56
C GLU A 444 -18.04 -13.74 -5.28
N LEU A 445 -19.34 -13.54 -5.59
CA LEU A 445 -20.06 -12.33 -5.20
C LEU A 445 -20.06 -12.13 -3.68
N GLN A 446 -20.34 -13.20 -2.93
CA GLN A 446 -20.36 -13.14 -1.46
C GLN A 446 -18.96 -12.92 -0.88
N GLU A 447 -17.91 -13.46 -1.50
CA GLU A 447 -16.53 -13.25 -1.09
C GLU A 447 -16.14 -11.76 -1.16
N VAL A 448 -16.50 -11.06 -2.24
CA VAL A 448 -16.30 -9.60 -2.35
C VAL A 448 -16.99 -8.87 -1.20
N ASN A 449 -18.26 -9.20 -0.91
CA ASN A 449 -19.00 -8.60 0.21
C ASN A 449 -18.35 -8.88 1.58
N ASN A 450 -17.85 -10.10 1.78
CA ASN A 450 -17.15 -10.49 3.01
C ASN A 450 -15.84 -9.70 3.19
N LYS A 451 -15.08 -9.51 2.11
CA LYS A 451 -13.83 -8.72 2.13
C LYS A 451 -14.07 -7.25 2.46
N LEU A 452 -15.24 -6.71 2.15
CA LEU A 452 -15.65 -5.35 2.51
C LEU A 452 -16.20 -5.23 3.95
N GLY A 453 -16.44 -6.35 4.62
CA GLY A 453 -17.10 -6.37 5.93
C GLY A 453 -16.42 -5.51 6.98
N ALA A 454 -15.08 -5.55 7.06
CA ALA A 454 -14.31 -4.73 8.01
C ALA A 454 -14.44 -3.22 7.72
N LEU A 455 -14.37 -2.83 6.43
CA LEU A 455 -14.51 -1.43 6.01
C LEU A 455 -15.93 -0.90 6.30
N ARG A 456 -16.97 -1.66 5.95
CA ARG A 456 -18.37 -1.29 6.26
C ARG A 456 -18.63 -1.21 7.77
N LYS A 457 -18.04 -2.12 8.55
CA LYS A 457 -18.12 -2.07 10.02
C LYS A 457 -17.42 -0.84 10.55
N ALA A 458 -16.23 -0.49 10.02
CA ALA A 458 -15.49 0.69 10.44
C ALA A 458 -16.30 1.99 10.21
N ILE A 459 -16.98 2.14 9.07
CA ILE A 459 -17.86 3.28 8.79
C ILE A 459 -18.92 3.41 9.88
N LYS A 460 -19.64 2.33 10.21
CA LYS A 460 -20.72 2.34 11.22
C LYS A 460 -20.21 2.62 12.65
N GLU A 461 -19.05 2.09 12.99
CA GLU A 461 -18.49 2.29 14.35
C GLU A 461 -17.86 3.67 14.51
N ALA A 462 -17.37 4.29 13.43
CA ALA A 462 -16.79 5.63 13.46
C ALA A 462 -17.83 6.74 13.73
N GLU A 463 -19.11 6.48 13.54
CA GLU A 463 -20.23 7.40 13.86
C GLU A 463 -20.52 7.53 15.35
N LYS A 464 -20.05 6.58 16.16
CA LYS A 464 -20.16 6.59 17.63
C LYS A 464 -19.10 7.49 18.26
#